data_22f4f2b72447f2dbe4ee61193619043e
#
_entry.id   22f4f2b72447f2dbe4ee61193619043e
#
_cell.length_a   1.000
_cell.length_b   1.000
_cell.length_c   1.000
_cell.angle_alpha   90.00
_cell.angle_beta   90.00
_cell.angle_gamma   90.00
#
_symmetry.space_group_name_H-M   'P 1'
#
loop_
_entity.id
_entity.type
_entity.pdbx_description
1 polymer ?
#
loop_
_entity_poly.entity_id
_entity_poly.type
_entity_poly.pdbx_seq_one_letter_code
_entity_poly.pdbx_strand_id
1 'polypeptide(L)'
;AAVAFGLLANSSLIIFDGIYGLIDVVMTWLSLLVVRLISLSTHVDTLQSRLNQRFTMGFWHLEPIVLGVSGTLMIGAALYAAVNAVDALMSGGREIALGPAILFAVISIVAETGLSLFVRRANRSIGSDFIALDAKNWVVAASMSAAYLVAFVGGYVLGGTQWAWLVPYIDPAILLVVCLFVVVAPMGTVRQALSDILLITPLDLQTHVDEVARDIVARHGFLEYRSYVAKVGRGEQIELFFVVRADDPPRALIEWDRLRDEIGGALGEESPDRWLTIMFTTDREWAI
;
A
#
# COMPACT_ATOMS: atom_id res chain seq x y z
N ALA A 1 -10.78 -19.54 11.73
CA ALA A 1 -10.57 -20.95 11.32
C ALA A 1 -9.09 -21.31 11.39
N ALA A 2 -8.17 -20.63 10.67
CA ALA A 2 -6.74 -20.98 10.60
C ALA A 2 -6.06 -21.06 11.97
N VAL A 3 -6.21 -20.07 12.85
CA VAL A 3 -5.62 -20.10 14.20
C VAL A 3 -6.08 -21.32 15.01
N ALA A 4 -7.36 -21.71 14.90
CA ALA A 4 -7.88 -22.89 15.59
C ALA A 4 -7.25 -24.19 15.06
N PHE A 5 -7.12 -24.31 13.73
CA PHE A 5 -6.40 -25.44 13.12
C PHE A 5 -4.92 -25.44 13.49
N GLY A 6 -4.27 -24.28 13.56
CA GLY A 6 -2.89 -24.19 13.98
C GLY A 6 -2.66 -24.65 15.41
N LEU A 7 -3.56 -24.31 16.33
CA LEU A 7 -3.54 -24.80 17.70
C LEU A 7 -3.78 -26.32 17.76
N LEU A 8 -4.72 -26.86 17.00
CA LEU A 8 -4.99 -28.29 16.93
C LEU A 8 -3.83 -29.08 16.30
N ALA A 9 -3.18 -28.52 15.31
CA ALA A 9 -2.04 -29.12 14.64
C ALA A 9 -0.72 -28.90 15.40
N ASN A 10 -0.69 -28.02 16.41
CA ASN A 10 0.52 -27.53 17.06
C ASN A 10 1.54 -26.96 16.06
N SER A 11 1.03 -26.29 15.00
CA SER A 11 1.82 -25.73 13.90
C SER A 11 1.92 -24.22 14.03
N SER A 12 3.14 -23.72 14.20
CA SER A 12 3.41 -22.28 14.24
C SER A 12 3.20 -21.63 12.88
N LEU A 13 3.44 -22.34 11.80
CA LEU A 13 3.18 -21.88 10.43
C LEU A 13 1.70 -21.57 10.23
N ILE A 14 0.80 -22.50 10.59
CA ILE A 14 -0.66 -22.31 10.44
C ILE A 14 -1.19 -21.22 11.40
N ILE A 15 -0.65 -21.12 12.62
CA ILE A 15 -1.00 -20.03 13.54
C ILE A 15 -0.61 -18.68 12.94
N PHE A 16 0.61 -18.59 12.41
CA PHE A 16 1.10 -17.36 11.76
C PHE A 16 0.23 -16.97 10.58
N ASP A 17 -0.09 -17.91 9.69
CA ASP A 17 -0.97 -17.70 8.53
C ASP A 17 -2.34 -17.14 8.98
N GLY A 18 -2.91 -17.72 10.05
CA GLY A 18 -4.17 -17.25 10.61
C GLY A 18 -4.11 -15.84 11.23
N ILE A 19 -3.01 -15.49 11.91
CA ILE A 19 -2.80 -14.14 12.47
C ILE A 19 -2.58 -13.13 11.34
N TYR A 20 -1.75 -13.48 10.37
CA TYR A 20 -1.48 -12.66 9.19
C TYR A 20 -2.78 -12.34 8.43
N GLY A 21 -3.61 -13.36 8.17
CA GLY A 21 -4.89 -13.17 7.53
C GLY A 21 -5.90 -12.33 8.35
N LEU A 22 -5.87 -12.39 9.69
CA LEU A 22 -6.69 -11.51 10.53
C LEU A 22 -6.23 -10.05 10.43
N ILE A 23 -4.92 -9.80 10.45
CA ILE A 23 -4.36 -8.47 10.25
C ILE A 23 -4.81 -7.93 8.88
N ASP A 24 -4.66 -8.73 7.83
CA ASP A 24 -5.03 -8.35 6.46
C ASP A 24 -6.52 -7.97 6.35
N VAL A 25 -7.42 -8.77 6.91
CA VAL A 25 -8.87 -8.48 6.92
C VAL A 25 -9.19 -7.17 7.63
N VAL A 26 -8.60 -6.93 8.82
CA VAL A 26 -8.83 -5.70 9.59
C VAL A 26 -8.31 -4.49 8.81
N MET A 27 -7.12 -4.59 8.23
CA MET A 27 -6.50 -3.50 7.48
C MET A 27 -7.19 -3.23 6.14
N THR A 28 -7.67 -4.26 5.47
CA THR A 28 -8.51 -4.11 4.26
C THR A 28 -9.82 -3.38 4.58
N TRP A 29 -10.48 -3.74 5.69
CA TRP A 29 -11.68 -3.04 6.13
C TRP A 29 -11.42 -1.56 6.46
N LEU A 30 -10.30 -1.28 7.13
CA LEU A 30 -9.87 0.09 7.44
C LEU A 30 -9.55 0.88 6.16
N SER A 31 -8.87 0.26 5.20
CA SER A 31 -8.57 0.85 3.88
C SER A 31 -9.85 1.21 3.12
N LEU A 32 -10.84 0.32 3.10
CA LEU A 32 -12.15 0.59 2.50
C LEU A 32 -12.87 1.77 3.16
N LEU A 33 -12.77 1.89 4.49
CA LEU A 33 -13.33 3.01 5.23
C LEU A 33 -12.65 4.33 4.83
N VAL A 34 -11.32 4.34 4.73
CA VAL A 34 -10.55 5.52 4.29
C VAL A 34 -10.89 5.93 2.87
N VAL A 35 -10.93 4.97 1.92
CA VAL A 35 -11.34 5.25 0.53
C VAL A 35 -12.74 5.84 0.47
N ARG A 36 -13.66 5.37 1.29
CA ARG A 36 -15.02 5.91 1.40
C ARG A 36 -15.03 7.34 1.94
N LEU A 37 -14.20 7.64 2.94
CA LEU A 37 -14.05 9.01 3.48
C LEU A 37 -13.48 9.96 2.43
N ILE A 38 -12.46 9.54 1.69
CA ILE A 38 -11.86 10.32 0.60
C ILE A 38 -12.92 10.60 -0.48
N SER A 39 -13.63 9.57 -0.95
CA SER A 39 -14.68 9.71 -1.96
C SER A 39 -15.81 10.67 -1.53
N LEU A 40 -16.22 10.62 -0.26
CA LEU A 40 -17.22 11.52 0.30
C LEU A 40 -16.71 12.97 0.40
N SER A 41 -15.41 13.19 0.62
CA SER A 41 -14.84 14.54 0.70
C SER A 41 -14.65 15.19 -0.67
N THR A 42 -14.55 14.41 -1.74
CA THR A 42 -14.33 14.90 -3.11
C THR A 42 -15.64 15.39 -3.77
N HIS A 43 -16.82 14.95 -3.29
CA HIS A 43 -18.11 15.41 -3.79
C HIS A 43 -18.51 16.74 -3.13
N VAL A 44 -18.45 17.82 -3.91
CA VAL A 44 -18.68 19.23 -3.49
C VAL A 44 -20.08 19.49 -2.87
N ASP A 45 -21.07 18.69 -3.19
CA ASP A 45 -22.47 18.89 -2.74
C ASP A 45 -22.72 18.52 -1.27
N THR A 46 -21.74 17.96 -0.56
CA THR A 46 -21.88 17.54 0.84
C THR A 46 -21.17 18.46 1.85
N LEU A 47 -20.93 19.72 1.49
CA LEU A 47 -20.23 20.73 2.30
C LEU A 47 -20.84 21.01 3.70
N GLN A 48 -21.97 20.41 4.05
CA GLN A 48 -22.64 20.59 5.35
C GLN A 48 -22.26 19.53 6.41
N SER A 49 -21.40 18.56 6.11
CA SER A 49 -20.93 17.60 7.11
C SER A 49 -19.96 18.27 8.09
N ARG A 50 -20.20 18.11 9.40
CA ARG A 50 -19.27 18.59 10.46
C ARG A 50 -17.85 18.06 10.30
N LEU A 51 -17.67 16.93 9.60
CA LEU A 51 -16.38 16.33 9.28
C LEU A 51 -15.63 17.18 8.25
N ASN A 52 -16.27 17.61 7.15
CA ASN A 52 -15.65 18.44 6.12
C ASN A 52 -15.23 19.82 6.65
N GLN A 53 -15.95 20.35 7.66
CA GLN A 53 -15.56 21.60 8.32
C GLN A 53 -14.26 21.50 9.13
N ARG A 54 -13.90 20.30 9.61
CA ARG A 54 -12.65 20.06 10.38
C ARG A 54 -11.49 19.58 9.53
N PHE A 55 -11.78 18.94 8.39
CA PHE A 55 -10.79 18.37 7.47
C PHE A 55 -10.86 19.08 6.12
N THR A 56 -10.52 20.36 6.11
CA THR A 56 -10.57 21.21 4.91
C THR A 56 -9.61 20.77 3.79
N MET A 57 -8.54 20.09 4.14
CA MET A 57 -7.56 19.52 3.21
C MET A 57 -7.94 18.09 2.74
N GLY A 58 -9.14 17.59 3.11
CA GLY A 58 -9.57 16.23 2.80
C GLY A 58 -8.91 15.16 3.66
N PHE A 59 -9.03 13.89 3.22
CA PHE A 59 -8.60 12.70 3.98
C PHE A 59 -7.42 11.96 3.33
N TRP A 60 -6.73 12.55 2.35
CA TRP A 60 -5.64 11.89 1.60
C TRP A 60 -4.52 11.35 2.51
N HIS A 61 -4.20 12.07 3.58
CA HIS A 61 -3.17 11.68 4.56
C HIS A 61 -3.49 10.38 5.31
N LEU A 62 -4.75 9.95 5.35
CA LEU A 62 -5.13 8.69 6.00
C LEU A 62 -4.69 7.47 5.20
N GLU A 63 -4.61 7.58 3.87
CA GLU A 63 -4.22 6.48 3.00
C GLU A 63 -2.79 5.97 3.30
N PRO A 64 -1.73 6.81 3.27
CA PRO A 64 -0.40 6.36 3.61
C PRO A 64 -0.26 5.92 5.08
N ILE A 65 -1.01 6.53 6.01
CA ILE A 65 -1.01 6.11 7.42
C ILE A 65 -1.50 4.67 7.54
N VAL A 66 -2.63 4.33 6.92
CA VAL A 66 -3.19 2.96 6.99
C VAL A 66 -2.27 1.96 6.31
N LEU A 67 -1.71 2.29 5.13
CA LEU A 67 -0.75 1.44 4.43
C LEU A 67 0.53 1.23 5.23
N GLY A 68 1.08 2.28 5.82
CA GLY A 68 2.28 2.22 6.65
C GLY A 68 2.08 1.39 7.92
N VAL A 69 0.95 1.57 8.62
CA VAL A 69 0.59 0.77 9.79
C VAL A 69 0.38 -0.69 9.42
N SER A 70 -0.35 -0.96 8.33
CA SER A 70 -0.58 -2.33 7.83
C SER A 70 0.74 -3.06 7.56
N GLY A 71 1.60 -2.48 6.74
CA GLY A 71 2.89 -3.08 6.40
C GLY A 71 3.79 -3.26 7.63
N THR A 72 3.80 -2.30 8.54
CA THR A 72 4.60 -2.38 9.78
C THR A 72 4.11 -3.50 10.71
N LEU A 73 2.78 -3.66 10.87
CA LEU A 73 2.21 -4.75 11.65
C LEU A 73 2.53 -6.12 11.03
N MET A 74 2.43 -6.24 9.71
CA MET A 74 2.77 -7.47 8.98
C MET A 74 4.26 -7.83 9.15
N ILE A 75 5.16 -6.86 8.99
CA ILE A 75 6.60 -7.05 9.22
C ILE A 75 6.86 -7.44 10.69
N GLY A 76 6.25 -6.75 11.65
CA GLY A 76 6.41 -7.05 13.06
C GLY A 76 5.95 -8.47 13.42
N ALA A 77 4.79 -8.89 12.91
CA ALA A 77 4.29 -10.25 13.10
C ALA A 77 5.23 -11.31 12.47
N ALA A 78 5.75 -11.03 11.26
CA ALA A 78 6.68 -11.93 10.58
C ALA A 78 8.02 -12.03 11.30
N LEU A 79 8.58 -10.92 11.80
CA LEU A 79 9.80 -10.92 12.59
C LEU A 79 9.64 -11.71 13.89
N TYR A 80 8.52 -11.51 14.60
CA TYR A 80 8.21 -12.28 15.80
C TYR A 80 8.11 -13.79 15.50
N ALA A 81 7.40 -14.15 14.42
CA ALA A 81 7.28 -15.54 13.99
C ALA A 81 8.64 -16.14 13.56
N ALA A 82 9.49 -15.37 12.89
CA ALA A 82 10.83 -15.78 12.48
C ALA A 82 11.71 -16.08 13.69
N VAL A 83 11.69 -15.22 14.72
CA VAL A 83 12.45 -15.48 15.97
C VAL A 83 11.97 -16.77 16.64
N ASN A 84 10.66 -17.00 16.75
CA ASN A 84 10.13 -18.25 17.29
C ASN A 84 10.47 -19.47 16.43
N ALA A 85 10.52 -19.32 15.11
CA ALA A 85 10.93 -20.40 14.21
C ALA A 85 12.41 -20.77 14.39
N VAL A 86 13.29 -19.77 14.53
CA VAL A 86 14.71 -19.99 14.81
C VAL A 86 14.89 -20.67 16.16
N ASP A 87 14.20 -20.22 17.21
CA ASP A 87 14.24 -20.84 18.53
C ASP A 87 13.80 -22.31 18.47
N ALA A 88 12.70 -22.60 17.76
CA ALA A 88 12.23 -23.98 17.57
C ALA A 88 13.24 -24.84 16.80
N LEU A 89 13.91 -24.31 15.78
CA LEU A 89 14.96 -25.02 15.04
C LEU A 89 16.15 -25.34 15.94
N MET A 90 16.55 -24.42 16.81
CA MET A 90 17.69 -24.61 17.74
C MET A 90 17.35 -25.54 18.90
N SER A 91 16.07 -25.61 19.28
CA SER A 91 15.58 -26.45 20.39
C SER A 91 15.20 -27.88 19.98
N GLY A 92 15.50 -28.30 18.76
CA GLY A 92 15.23 -29.68 18.28
C GLY A 92 13.96 -29.83 17.46
N GLY A 93 13.36 -28.74 17.03
CA GLY A 93 12.14 -28.71 16.24
C GLY A 93 10.87 -28.69 17.08
N ARG A 94 9.73 -28.83 16.44
CA ARG A 94 8.41 -28.86 17.08
C ARG A 94 7.64 -30.07 16.59
N GLU A 95 7.09 -30.86 17.52
CA GLU A 95 6.17 -31.94 17.16
C GLU A 95 4.85 -31.36 16.65
N ILE A 96 4.48 -31.71 15.42
CA ILE A 96 3.26 -31.28 14.75
C ILE A 96 2.31 -32.46 14.56
N ALA A 97 1.02 -32.23 14.70
CA ALA A 97 -0.01 -33.17 14.33
C ALA A 97 -0.25 -33.06 12.81
N LEU A 98 0.43 -33.87 12.01
CA LEU A 98 0.40 -33.82 10.55
C LEU A 98 -1.00 -34.01 9.96
N GLY A 99 -1.88 -34.81 10.59
CA GLY A 99 -3.26 -35.02 10.12
C GLY A 99 -4.06 -33.72 10.02
N PRO A 100 -4.24 -32.96 11.12
CA PRO A 100 -4.89 -31.66 11.09
C PRO A 100 -4.19 -30.63 10.19
N ALA A 101 -2.85 -30.65 10.10
CA ALA A 101 -2.09 -29.75 9.26
C ALA A 101 -2.34 -29.99 7.75
N ILE A 102 -2.36 -31.27 7.34
CA ILE A 102 -2.69 -31.67 5.97
C ILE A 102 -4.15 -31.30 5.64
N LEU A 103 -5.09 -31.57 6.58
CA LEU A 103 -6.49 -31.22 6.38
C LEU A 103 -6.66 -29.70 6.19
N PHE A 104 -5.99 -28.89 7.00
CA PHE A 104 -5.99 -27.44 6.85
C PHE A 104 -5.48 -27.02 5.46
N ALA A 105 -4.33 -27.53 5.03
CA ALA A 105 -3.73 -27.19 3.73
C ALA A 105 -4.67 -27.55 2.57
N VAL A 106 -5.33 -28.70 2.62
CA VAL A 106 -6.32 -29.12 1.59
C VAL A 106 -7.51 -28.17 1.56
N ILE A 107 -8.08 -27.83 2.72
CA ILE A 107 -9.22 -26.89 2.80
C ILE A 107 -8.82 -25.52 2.27
N SER A 108 -7.64 -25.01 2.63
CA SER A 108 -7.11 -23.73 2.16
C SER A 108 -6.96 -23.71 0.64
N ILE A 109 -6.32 -24.72 0.04
CA ILE A 109 -6.16 -24.82 -1.42
C ILE A 109 -7.52 -24.80 -2.12
N VAL A 110 -8.50 -25.57 -1.64
CA VAL A 110 -9.84 -25.63 -2.24
C VAL A 110 -10.54 -24.29 -2.14
N ALA A 111 -10.47 -23.62 -0.97
CA ALA A 111 -11.10 -22.33 -0.74
C ALA A 111 -10.46 -21.22 -1.61
N GLU A 112 -9.13 -21.14 -1.61
CA GLU A 112 -8.35 -20.11 -2.32
C GLU A 112 -8.48 -20.28 -3.84
N THR A 113 -8.42 -21.52 -4.34
CA THR A 113 -8.65 -21.82 -5.76
C THR A 113 -10.08 -21.49 -6.15
N GLY A 114 -11.06 -21.86 -5.32
CA GLY A 114 -12.47 -21.53 -5.54
C GLY A 114 -12.71 -20.01 -5.60
N LEU A 115 -12.12 -19.26 -4.67
CA LEU A 115 -12.19 -17.80 -4.65
C LEU A 115 -11.52 -17.19 -5.89
N SER A 116 -10.32 -17.66 -6.27
CA SER A 116 -9.67 -17.21 -7.49
C SER A 116 -10.54 -17.40 -8.74
N LEU A 117 -11.14 -18.57 -8.89
CA LEU A 117 -12.04 -18.88 -10.02
C LEU A 117 -13.29 -18.00 -9.98
N PHE A 118 -13.89 -17.82 -8.80
CA PHE A 118 -15.06 -16.97 -8.61
C PHE A 118 -14.76 -15.51 -8.99
N VAL A 119 -13.66 -14.94 -8.45
CA VAL A 119 -13.24 -13.55 -8.74
C VAL A 119 -12.92 -13.37 -10.23
N ARG A 120 -12.20 -14.32 -10.85
CA ARG A 120 -11.92 -14.29 -12.30
C ARG A 120 -13.19 -14.33 -13.14
N ARG A 121 -14.18 -15.17 -12.74
CA ARG A 121 -15.44 -15.25 -13.44
C ARG A 121 -16.25 -13.96 -13.31
N ALA A 122 -16.32 -13.40 -12.11
CA ALA A 122 -16.99 -12.12 -11.86
C ALA A 122 -16.32 -10.98 -12.65
N ASN A 123 -14.99 -10.96 -12.73
CA ASN A 123 -14.27 -9.92 -13.44
C ASN A 123 -14.45 -9.94 -14.96
N ARG A 124 -14.88 -11.06 -15.56
CA ARG A 124 -15.17 -11.11 -17.00
C ARG A 124 -16.28 -10.15 -17.44
N SER A 125 -17.20 -9.81 -16.54
CA SER A 125 -18.29 -8.85 -16.79
C SER A 125 -17.94 -7.43 -16.34
N ILE A 126 -16.98 -7.26 -15.43
CA ILE A 126 -16.63 -5.97 -14.82
C ILE A 126 -15.44 -5.33 -15.55
N GLY A 127 -14.44 -6.13 -15.97
CA GLY A 127 -13.25 -5.66 -16.69
C GLY A 127 -12.29 -4.83 -15.86
N SER A 128 -12.27 -4.98 -14.51
CA SER A 128 -11.43 -4.20 -13.61
C SER A 128 -10.07 -4.85 -13.40
N ASP A 129 -9.01 -4.06 -13.60
CA ASP A 129 -7.62 -4.49 -13.34
C ASP A 129 -7.37 -4.78 -11.85
N PHE A 130 -8.03 -4.04 -10.94
CA PHE A 130 -7.96 -4.31 -9.50
C PHE A 130 -8.49 -5.70 -9.15
N ILE A 131 -9.65 -6.08 -9.71
CA ILE A 131 -10.24 -7.41 -9.49
C ILE A 131 -9.37 -8.49 -10.15
N ALA A 132 -8.73 -8.18 -11.29
CA ALA A 132 -7.78 -9.10 -11.92
C ALA A 132 -6.54 -9.34 -11.04
N LEU A 133 -6.05 -8.28 -10.36
CA LEU A 133 -4.95 -8.39 -9.40
C LEU A 133 -5.34 -9.20 -8.18
N ASP A 134 -6.53 -8.97 -7.61
CA ASP A 134 -7.05 -9.76 -6.48
C ASP A 134 -7.14 -11.25 -6.83
N ALA A 135 -7.65 -11.59 -8.03
CA ALA A 135 -7.68 -12.97 -8.51
C ALA A 135 -6.28 -13.61 -8.62
N LYS A 136 -5.24 -12.82 -8.95
CA LYS A 136 -3.83 -13.30 -8.95
C LYS A 136 -3.34 -13.54 -7.52
N ASN A 137 -3.68 -12.67 -6.58
CA ASN A 137 -3.31 -12.83 -5.17
C ASN A 137 -3.86 -14.14 -4.59
N TRP A 138 -5.12 -14.50 -4.92
CA TRP A 138 -5.69 -15.79 -4.53
C TRP A 138 -4.95 -16.99 -5.15
N VAL A 139 -4.40 -16.87 -6.37
CA VAL A 139 -3.53 -17.92 -6.96
C VAL A 139 -2.22 -18.05 -6.19
N VAL A 140 -1.62 -16.93 -5.79
CA VAL A 140 -0.39 -16.95 -4.97
C VAL A 140 -0.66 -17.62 -3.64
N ALA A 141 -1.76 -17.27 -2.95
CA ALA A 141 -2.16 -17.91 -1.70
C ALA A 141 -2.34 -19.44 -1.88
N ALA A 142 -3.09 -19.87 -2.90
CA ALA A 142 -3.28 -21.30 -3.21
C ALA A 142 -1.95 -22.03 -3.50
N SER A 143 -0.99 -21.35 -4.14
CA SER A 143 0.36 -21.90 -4.39
C SER A 143 1.15 -22.09 -3.10
N MET A 144 1.03 -21.15 -2.15
CA MET A 144 1.65 -21.26 -0.82
C MET A 144 1.02 -22.41 -0.02
N SER A 145 -0.30 -22.50 0.02
CA SER A 145 -1.01 -23.61 0.66
C SER A 145 -0.68 -24.96 0.04
N ALA A 146 -0.45 -25.01 -1.29
CA ALA A 146 0.04 -26.20 -1.96
C ALA A 146 1.46 -26.60 -1.53
N ALA A 147 2.35 -25.62 -1.35
CA ALA A 147 3.69 -25.86 -0.82
C ALA A 147 3.62 -26.39 0.63
N TYR A 148 2.72 -25.86 1.48
CA TYR A 148 2.48 -26.40 2.82
C TYR A 148 1.99 -27.84 2.78
N LEU A 149 1.05 -28.16 1.86
CA LEU A 149 0.55 -29.52 1.69
C LEU A 149 1.67 -30.49 1.32
N VAL A 150 2.49 -30.11 0.33
CA VAL A 150 3.64 -30.94 -0.10
C VAL A 150 4.60 -31.18 1.07
N ALA A 151 4.89 -30.17 1.87
CA ALA A 151 5.77 -30.27 3.03
C ALA A 151 5.20 -31.17 4.14
N PHE A 152 3.90 -31.01 4.49
CA PHE A 152 3.26 -31.81 5.52
C PHE A 152 3.05 -33.27 5.08
N VAL A 153 2.70 -33.52 3.82
CA VAL A 153 2.65 -34.86 3.25
C VAL A 153 4.04 -35.50 3.19
N GLY A 154 5.05 -34.72 2.78
CA GLY A 154 6.46 -35.14 2.86
C GLY A 154 6.85 -35.54 4.27
N GLY A 155 6.49 -34.72 5.28
CA GLY A 155 6.72 -35.03 6.70
C GLY A 155 6.02 -36.32 7.14
N TYR A 156 4.79 -36.56 6.66
CA TYR A 156 4.04 -37.78 6.97
C TYR A 156 4.76 -39.04 6.42
N VAL A 157 5.23 -38.96 5.18
CA VAL A 157 5.99 -40.05 4.54
C VAL A 157 7.34 -40.27 5.26
N LEU A 158 8.05 -39.18 5.57
CA LEU A 158 9.36 -39.27 6.26
C LEU A 158 9.22 -39.85 7.66
N GLY A 159 8.10 -39.65 8.35
CA GLY A 159 7.85 -40.19 9.68
C GLY A 159 7.89 -41.72 9.75
N GLY A 160 7.68 -42.42 8.64
CA GLY A 160 7.82 -43.87 8.50
C GLY A 160 9.21 -44.35 8.08
N THR A 161 10.21 -43.48 8.01
CA THR A 161 11.54 -43.77 7.49
C THR A 161 12.65 -43.50 8.52
N GLN A 162 13.89 -43.82 8.19
CA GLN A 162 15.07 -43.45 8.97
C GLN A 162 15.30 -41.93 9.09
N TRP A 163 14.57 -41.12 8.29
CA TRP A 163 14.62 -39.67 8.27
C TRP A 163 13.56 -39.02 9.15
N ALA A 164 12.86 -39.80 9.98
CA ALA A 164 11.79 -39.31 10.89
C ALA A 164 12.26 -38.17 11.81
N TRP A 165 13.54 -38.12 12.12
CA TRP A 165 14.15 -37.04 12.92
C TRP A 165 14.06 -35.65 12.28
N LEU A 166 13.81 -35.53 10.96
CA LEU A 166 13.63 -34.28 10.25
C LEU A 166 12.18 -33.71 10.41
N VAL A 167 11.19 -34.54 10.75
CA VAL A 167 9.78 -34.15 10.79
C VAL A 167 9.53 -32.94 11.73
N PRO A 168 10.11 -32.86 12.93
CA PRO A 168 9.91 -31.70 13.82
C PRO A 168 10.47 -30.37 13.27
N TYR A 169 11.37 -30.42 12.29
CA TYR A 169 12.01 -29.23 11.70
C TYR A 169 11.23 -28.68 10.52
N ILE A 170 10.27 -29.40 9.95
CA ILE A 170 9.54 -29.01 8.72
C ILE A 170 8.76 -27.73 8.95
N ASP A 171 7.94 -27.68 9.99
CA ASP A 171 7.09 -26.50 10.30
C ASP A 171 7.92 -25.24 10.55
N PRO A 172 8.90 -25.22 11.48
CA PRO A 172 9.67 -24.01 11.72
C PRO A 172 10.58 -23.62 10.54
N ALA A 173 11.07 -24.56 9.74
CA ALA A 173 11.87 -24.25 8.57
C ALA A 173 11.04 -23.53 7.48
N ILE A 174 9.83 -24.04 7.20
CA ILE A 174 8.94 -23.40 6.24
C ILE A 174 8.46 -22.04 6.77
N LEU A 175 8.11 -21.97 8.05
CA LEU A 175 7.74 -20.71 8.68
C LEU A 175 8.83 -19.65 8.51
N LEU A 176 10.10 -20.01 8.73
CA LEU A 176 11.22 -19.09 8.56
C LEU A 176 11.34 -18.60 7.11
N VAL A 177 11.18 -19.48 6.12
CA VAL A 177 11.18 -19.11 4.70
C VAL A 177 10.03 -18.17 4.37
N VAL A 178 8.82 -18.49 4.83
CA VAL A 178 7.64 -17.64 4.63
C VAL A 178 7.83 -16.27 5.27
N CYS A 179 8.33 -16.21 6.50
CA CYS A 179 8.62 -14.94 7.18
C CYS A 179 9.62 -14.09 6.40
N LEU A 180 10.63 -14.67 5.79
CA LEU A 180 11.58 -13.93 4.97
C LEU A 180 10.90 -13.23 3.80
N PHE A 181 9.99 -13.90 3.10
CA PHE A 181 9.19 -13.29 2.02
C PHE A 181 8.23 -12.23 2.55
N VAL A 182 7.54 -12.52 3.66
CA VAL A 182 6.55 -11.60 4.26
C VAL A 182 7.20 -10.32 4.80
N VAL A 183 8.45 -10.37 5.27
CA VAL A 183 9.19 -9.16 5.70
C VAL A 183 9.57 -8.31 4.49
N VAL A 184 10.03 -8.93 3.40
CA VAL A 184 10.53 -8.19 2.23
C VAL A 184 9.39 -7.60 1.40
N ALA A 185 8.29 -8.33 1.23
CA ALA A 185 7.19 -7.94 0.34
C ALA A 185 6.58 -6.56 0.66
N PRO A 186 6.21 -6.20 1.91
CA PRO A 186 5.60 -4.90 2.22
C PRO A 186 6.62 -3.78 2.43
N MET A 187 7.93 -4.06 2.39
CA MET A 187 8.97 -3.06 2.71
C MET A 187 8.92 -1.86 1.75
N GLY A 188 8.64 -2.09 0.46
CA GLY A 188 8.44 -1.03 -0.53
C GLY A 188 7.25 -0.15 -0.18
N THR A 189 6.12 -0.75 0.18
CA THR A 189 4.89 -0.05 0.57
C THR A 189 5.09 0.77 1.85
N VAL A 190 5.76 0.20 2.86
CA VAL A 190 6.07 0.91 4.11
C VAL A 190 7.00 2.10 3.84
N ARG A 191 8.04 1.91 3.03
CA ARG A 191 8.94 2.99 2.64
C ARG A 191 8.20 4.11 1.91
N GLN A 192 7.34 3.77 0.95
CA GLN A 192 6.52 4.75 0.23
C GLN A 192 5.56 5.48 1.19
N ALA A 193 4.86 4.74 2.05
CA ALA A 193 3.96 5.33 3.04
C ALA A 193 4.68 6.30 3.99
N LEU A 194 5.88 5.95 4.44
CA LEU A 194 6.72 6.85 5.23
C LEU A 194 7.14 8.10 4.45
N SER A 195 7.51 7.95 3.17
CA SER A 195 7.83 9.09 2.30
C SER A 195 6.64 10.04 2.17
N ASP A 196 5.44 9.50 1.96
CA ASP A 196 4.21 10.28 1.82
C ASP A 196 3.82 10.98 3.14
N ILE A 197 3.98 10.31 4.29
CA ILE A 197 3.73 10.90 5.62
C ILE A 197 4.73 12.01 5.95
N LEU A 198 5.99 11.83 5.57
CA LEU A 198 7.07 12.80 5.78
C LEU A 198 7.10 13.91 4.71
N LEU A 199 6.17 13.87 3.76
CA LEU A 199 6.07 14.82 2.64
C LEU A 199 7.36 14.87 1.81
N ILE A 200 8.04 13.73 1.65
CA ILE A 200 9.23 13.65 0.80
C ILE A 200 8.79 13.74 -0.65
N THR A 201 9.27 14.75 -1.33
CA THR A 201 8.92 15.04 -2.73
C THR A 201 9.41 13.95 -3.67
N PRO A 202 8.55 13.36 -4.54
CA PRO A 202 8.99 12.48 -5.61
C PRO A 202 9.82 13.27 -6.65
N LEU A 203 11.01 12.75 -6.98
CA LEU A 203 11.96 13.46 -7.87
C LEU A 203 11.43 13.65 -9.29
N ASP A 204 10.67 12.72 -9.80
CA ASP A 204 10.04 12.78 -11.11
C ASP A 204 8.98 13.89 -11.18
N LEU A 205 8.11 13.98 -10.17
CA LEU A 205 7.11 15.04 -10.05
C LEU A 205 7.77 16.41 -9.89
N GLN A 206 8.78 16.52 -9.01
CA GLN A 206 9.54 17.77 -8.83
C GLN A 206 10.19 18.22 -10.13
N THR A 207 10.84 17.29 -10.85
CA THR A 207 11.52 17.60 -12.12
C THR A 207 10.53 18.11 -13.16
N HIS A 208 9.37 17.47 -13.30
CA HIS A 208 8.32 17.90 -14.22
C HIS A 208 7.80 19.31 -13.89
N VAL A 209 7.48 19.55 -12.60
CA VAL A 209 7.02 20.87 -12.12
C VAL A 209 8.06 21.94 -12.40
N ASP A 210 9.34 21.66 -12.13
CA ASP A 210 10.44 22.60 -12.34
C ASP A 210 10.70 22.87 -13.83
N GLU A 211 10.49 21.89 -14.73
CA GLU A 211 10.58 22.09 -16.18
C GLU A 211 9.49 23.04 -16.69
N VAL A 212 8.24 22.80 -16.26
CA VAL A 212 7.10 23.68 -16.59
C VAL A 212 7.34 25.09 -16.06
N ALA A 213 7.72 25.21 -14.78
CA ALA A 213 7.94 26.52 -14.17
C ALA A 213 9.06 27.31 -14.84
N ARG A 214 10.17 26.65 -15.23
CA ARG A 214 11.28 27.30 -15.97
C ARG A 214 10.85 27.78 -17.34
N ASP A 215 10.05 26.99 -18.06
CA ASP A 215 9.52 27.38 -19.37
C ASP A 215 8.60 28.60 -19.25
N ILE A 216 7.72 28.65 -18.26
CA ILE A 216 6.85 29.80 -17.97
C ILE A 216 7.67 31.04 -17.65
N VAL A 217 8.69 30.93 -16.77
CA VAL A 217 9.58 32.05 -16.47
C VAL A 217 10.24 32.60 -17.72
N ALA A 218 10.75 31.72 -18.59
CA ALA A 218 11.40 32.12 -19.83
C ALA A 218 10.45 32.80 -20.82
N ARG A 219 9.23 32.26 -21.00
CA ARG A 219 8.24 32.79 -21.96
C ARG A 219 7.64 34.13 -21.51
N HIS A 220 7.38 34.29 -20.21
CA HIS A 220 6.73 35.49 -19.69
C HIS A 220 7.68 36.54 -19.14
N GLY A 221 8.99 36.25 -19.09
CA GLY A 221 10.02 37.18 -18.60
C GLY A 221 9.97 37.43 -17.10
N PHE A 222 9.49 36.45 -16.32
CA PHE A 222 9.47 36.54 -14.86
C PHE A 222 10.89 36.49 -14.30
N LEU A 223 11.08 36.95 -13.05
CA LEU A 223 12.41 37.01 -12.45
C LEU A 223 12.88 35.64 -11.96
N GLU A 224 12.02 34.93 -11.26
CA GLU A 224 12.27 33.59 -10.69
C GLU A 224 10.96 32.88 -10.37
N TYR A 225 11.07 31.61 -10.03
CA TYR A 225 9.98 30.86 -9.45
C TYR A 225 10.42 30.11 -8.17
N ARG A 226 9.46 29.71 -7.36
CA ARG A 226 9.61 28.77 -6.25
C ARG A 226 8.56 27.69 -6.40
N SER A 227 8.96 26.45 -6.18
CA SER A 227 8.06 25.29 -6.24
C SER A 227 8.10 24.52 -4.92
N TYR A 228 6.92 24.22 -4.38
CA TYR A 228 6.74 23.33 -3.24
C TYR A 228 5.85 22.19 -3.71
N VAL A 229 6.39 20.98 -3.70
CA VAL A 229 5.75 19.80 -4.24
C VAL A 229 5.76 18.71 -3.20
N ALA A 230 4.60 18.14 -2.92
CA ALA A 230 4.47 17.00 -2.03
C ALA A 230 3.46 16.00 -2.60
N LYS A 231 3.67 14.72 -2.25
CA LYS A 231 2.70 13.67 -2.50
C LYS A 231 2.19 13.14 -1.17
N VAL A 232 0.88 13.01 -1.04
CA VAL A 232 0.20 12.54 0.17
C VAL A 232 -0.79 11.45 -0.23
N GLY A 233 -0.36 10.20 -0.22
CA GLY A 233 -1.12 9.10 -0.76
C GLY A 233 -1.34 9.27 -2.26
N ARG A 234 -2.60 9.36 -2.71
CA ARG A 234 -2.94 9.68 -4.10
C ARG A 234 -2.92 11.17 -4.42
N GLY A 235 -2.96 12.04 -3.40
CA GLY A 235 -3.02 13.48 -3.56
C GLY A 235 -1.66 14.07 -3.95
N GLU A 236 -1.65 14.93 -4.96
CA GLU A 236 -0.50 15.72 -5.37
C GLU A 236 -0.73 17.18 -4.96
N GLN A 237 0.14 17.69 -4.10
CA GLN A 237 0.13 19.09 -3.70
C GLN A 237 1.25 19.81 -4.43
N ILE A 238 0.87 20.81 -5.24
CA ILE A 238 1.79 21.62 -6.03
C ILE A 238 1.49 23.09 -5.72
N GLU A 239 2.49 23.79 -5.19
CA GLU A 239 2.42 25.23 -4.97
C GLU A 239 3.53 25.90 -5.77
N LEU A 240 3.13 26.80 -6.69
CA LEU A 240 4.02 27.55 -7.55
C LEU A 240 3.90 29.05 -7.25
N PHE A 241 5.03 29.66 -7.01
CA PHE A 241 5.15 31.10 -6.79
C PHE A 241 6.04 31.67 -7.89
N PHE A 242 5.52 32.62 -8.65
CA PHE A 242 6.27 33.33 -9.67
C PHE A 242 6.54 34.76 -9.22
N VAL A 243 7.81 35.16 -9.23
CA VAL A 243 8.21 36.53 -8.93
C VAL A 243 8.19 37.34 -10.23
N VAL A 244 7.28 38.28 -10.29
CA VAL A 244 7.05 39.16 -11.44
C VAL A 244 7.84 40.45 -11.23
N ARG A 245 8.24 41.13 -12.30
CA ARG A 245 8.92 42.41 -12.20
C ARG A 245 7.98 43.48 -11.67
N ALA A 246 8.45 44.32 -10.76
CA ALA A 246 7.66 45.40 -10.19
C ALA A 246 7.35 46.53 -11.18
N ASP A 247 8.16 46.63 -12.27
CA ASP A 247 8.01 47.59 -13.36
C ASP A 247 7.15 47.05 -14.54
N ASP A 248 6.63 45.83 -14.47
CA ASP A 248 5.71 45.30 -15.46
C ASP A 248 4.40 46.11 -15.48
N PRO A 249 3.78 46.29 -16.66
CA PRO A 249 2.50 46.97 -16.76
C PRO A 249 1.41 46.23 -15.97
N PRO A 250 0.46 46.97 -15.38
CA PRO A 250 -0.68 46.35 -14.68
C PRO A 250 -1.46 45.43 -15.62
N ARG A 251 -1.74 44.19 -15.15
CA ARG A 251 -2.56 43.21 -15.86
C ARG A 251 -3.90 43.05 -15.17
N ALA A 252 -4.96 42.84 -15.97
CA ALA A 252 -6.27 42.50 -15.45
C ALA A 252 -6.26 41.10 -14.82
N LEU A 253 -7.08 40.87 -13.78
CA LEU A 253 -7.15 39.58 -13.08
C LEU A 253 -7.42 38.41 -14.03
N ILE A 254 -8.26 38.62 -15.06
CA ILE A 254 -8.57 37.61 -16.07
C ILE A 254 -7.33 37.14 -16.87
N GLU A 255 -6.32 38.00 -17.02
CA GLU A 255 -5.08 37.62 -17.71
C GLU A 255 -4.22 36.71 -16.85
N TRP A 256 -4.23 36.93 -15.53
CA TRP A 256 -3.58 36.05 -14.56
C TRP A 256 -4.32 34.69 -14.46
N ASP A 257 -5.65 34.69 -14.55
CA ASP A 257 -6.41 33.45 -14.55
C ASP A 257 -6.12 32.60 -15.80
N ARG A 258 -6.06 33.24 -16.98
CA ARG A 258 -5.63 32.55 -18.21
C ARG A 258 -4.24 31.94 -18.11
N LEU A 259 -3.33 32.64 -17.43
CA LEU A 259 -1.98 32.12 -17.20
C LEU A 259 -1.98 30.94 -16.20
N ARG A 260 -2.85 30.97 -15.19
CA ARG A 260 -3.07 29.82 -14.28
C ARG A 260 -3.59 28.61 -15.05
N ASP A 261 -4.54 28.83 -15.97
CA ASP A 261 -5.08 27.75 -16.80
C ASP A 261 -3.99 27.17 -17.73
N GLU A 262 -3.14 28.02 -18.31
CA GLU A 262 -1.99 27.59 -19.13
C GLU A 262 -1.02 26.73 -18.32
N ILE A 263 -0.62 27.19 -17.13
CA ILE A 263 0.30 26.49 -16.23
C ILE A 263 -0.34 25.17 -15.75
N GLY A 264 -1.61 25.23 -15.34
CA GLY A 264 -2.37 24.06 -14.91
C GLY A 264 -2.45 22.97 -15.99
N GLY A 265 -2.70 23.36 -17.23
CA GLY A 265 -2.72 22.46 -18.39
C GLY A 265 -1.34 21.88 -18.72
N ALA A 266 -0.26 22.68 -18.58
CA ALA A 266 1.11 22.20 -18.80
C ALA A 266 1.57 21.19 -17.73
N LEU A 267 1.04 21.28 -16.52
CA LEU A 267 1.29 20.34 -15.43
C LEU A 267 0.52 19.01 -15.57
N GLY A 268 -0.38 18.91 -16.55
CA GLY A 268 -1.18 17.71 -16.84
C GLY A 268 -2.68 17.93 -16.71
N GLU A 269 -3.46 16.84 -16.88
CA GLU A 269 -4.92 16.91 -16.81
C GLU A 269 -5.41 17.29 -15.40
N GLU A 270 -6.55 17.97 -15.34
CA GLU A 270 -7.22 18.25 -14.07
C GLU A 270 -7.62 16.96 -13.37
N SER A 271 -7.25 16.85 -12.10
CA SER A 271 -7.56 15.69 -11.27
C SER A 271 -8.15 16.17 -9.94
N PRO A 272 -9.19 15.50 -9.41
CA PRO A 272 -9.71 15.76 -8.08
C PRO A 272 -8.68 15.47 -6.97
N ASP A 273 -7.63 14.73 -7.30
CA ASP A 273 -6.54 14.37 -6.38
C ASP A 273 -5.35 15.36 -6.50
N ARG A 274 -5.46 16.44 -7.31
CA ARG A 274 -4.43 17.47 -7.44
C ARG A 274 -4.84 18.75 -6.71
N TRP A 275 -4.06 19.16 -5.72
CA TRP A 275 -4.12 20.48 -5.10
C TRP A 275 -3.10 21.39 -5.77
N LEU A 276 -3.57 22.36 -6.57
CA LEU A 276 -2.70 23.28 -7.29
C LEU A 276 -2.93 24.72 -6.81
N THR A 277 -1.88 25.35 -6.33
CA THR A 277 -1.85 26.78 -5.99
C THR A 277 -0.82 27.48 -6.88
N ILE A 278 -1.26 28.52 -7.61
CA ILE A 278 -0.38 29.33 -8.42
C ILE A 278 -0.50 30.79 -7.97
N MET A 279 0.60 31.34 -7.50
CA MET A 279 0.69 32.70 -6.98
C MET A 279 1.68 33.54 -7.80
N PHE A 280 1.31 34.78 -8.06
CA PHE A 280 2.18 35.78 -8.68
C PHE A 280 2.41 36.90 -7.69
N THR A 281 3.67 37.30 -7.49
CA THR A 281 4.07 38.34 -6.55
C THR A 281 5.21 39.18 -7.12
N THR A 282 5.31 40.43 -6.75
CA THR A 282 6.46 41.29 -7.03
C THR A 282 7.45 41.29 -5.87
N ASP A 283 7.07 40.75 -4.73
CA ASP A 283 7.84 40.67 -3.51
C ASP A 283 8.29 39.24 -3.25
N ARG A 284 9.61 39.05 -3.14
CA ARG A 284 10.23 37.74 -2.87
C ARG A 284 9.86 37.15 -1.53
N GLU A 285 9.50 37.98 -0.54
CA GLU A 285 9.09 37.51 0.78
C GLU A 285 7.78 36.69 0.73
N TRP A 286 6.94 36.95 -0.26
CA TRP A 286 5.69 36.19 -0.46
C TRP A 286 5.87 34.90 -1.27
N ALA A 287 7.07 34.62 -1.74
CA ALA A 287 7.39 33.38 -2.48
C ALA A 287 8.11 32.34 -1.59
N ILE A 288 7.94 32.42 -0.27
CA ILE A 288 8.56 31.51 0.70
C ILE A 288 7.56 30.51 1.21
#